data_ee5e6e2592f1f88428b27b6bcb9cc482
#
_entry.id   ee5e6e2592f1f88428b27b6bcb9cc482
#
_cell.length_a   1.000
_cell.length_b   1.000
_cell.length_c   1.000
_cell.angle_alpha   90.00
_cell.angle_beta   90.00
_cell.angle_gamma   90.00
#
_symmetry.space_group_name_H-M   'P 1'
#
loop_
_entity.id
_entity.type
_entity.pdbx_description
1 polymer ?
#
loop_
_entity_poly.entity_id
_entity_poly.type
_entity_poly.pdbx_seq_one_letter_code
_entity_poly.pdbx_strand_id
1 'polypeptide(L)'
;MRTLRGVPFLAALLTAVSLTAPRPATGATGATAATAATDGSGHCARQERVRVPGAALQRTACLDDLTTTGLAGTPYTDLTDQAGLTAGGTRAPSGISGVQVDGYFPDSSRFNNTHGWRHDAQFVIRLPDDWNGGLVVTGAPGTRKQYATDKAISDRVLAQGYAYAATDKGNSGTDFYRDGVRPGDAVAEWNARTTQLTRAARRVAAQRYGHAPRRTYIAGISNGGYLTRWQLENHPELYDGGVDWEGALWTTQGPHLLTSLPVTVARTFGAARDEDLYAAGFARGSAFLWPYHEKSYWGLTQKIYRAEFDPAYDPHCPGPTAGSTVEEILAPCPSDAAYDYTRRPASVHRAVARVALTGRIGKPLITLHGDMDALLPKAADSDVYARMIDARGRGGLHRYYTIAGGTHVDGLYDTYPERLRPILPCFRSAFDALTAWVEQGTAPPADHTVDKPADGDVVNACALGGTGAARP
;
A
#
# COMPACT_ATOMS: atom_id res chain seq x y z
N MET A 1 -30.56 -17.42 24.16
CA MET A 1 -30.72 -17.15 22.72
C MET A 1 -30.68 -15.62 22.50
N ARG A 2 -29.51 -15.08 22.21
CA ARG A 2 -29.35 -13.67 21.79
C ARG A 2 -28.98 -13.70 20.31
N THR A 3 -29.85 -13.19 19.48
CA THR A 3 -29.67 -13.03 18.03
C THR A 3 -28.51 -12.06 17.76
N LEU A 4 -27.42 -12.58 17.24
CA LEU A 4 -26.32 -11.78 16.66
C LEU A 4 -26.87 -11.04 15.43
N ARG A 5 -27.04 -9.73 15.55
CA ARG A 5 -27.31 -8.85 14.43
C ARG A 5 -26.07 -8.85 13.55
N GLY A 6 -26.22 -9.26 12.29
CA GLY A 6 -25.16 -9.30 11.29
C GLY A 6 -24.52 -7.93 11.10
N VAL A 7 -23.21 -7.88 11.21
CA VAL A 7 -22.38 -6.68 11.06
C VAL A 7 -22.09 -6.48 9.57
N PRO A 8 -22.28 -5.28 9.01
CA PRO A 8 -22.07 -5.01 7.58
C PRO A 8 -20.59 -4.79 7.19
N PHE A 9 -19.64 -5.53 7.79
CA PHE A 9 -18.19 -5.33 7.58
C PHE A 9 -17.58 -6.15 6.43
N LEU A 10 -18.33 -7.02 5.77
CA LEU A 10 -17.85 -7.76 4.60
C LEU A 10 -17.60 -6.86 3.38
N ALA A 11 -18.19 -5.66 3.37
CA ALA A 11 -18.11 -4.72 2.25
C ALA A 11 -16.78 -3.96 2.17
N ALA A 12 -16.08 -3.73 3.27
CA ALA A 12 -14.96 -2.80 3.31
C ALA A 12 -13.66 -3.30 2.62
N LEU A 13 -13.46 -4.61 2.48
CA LEU A 13 -12.33 -5.16 1.69
C LEU A 13 -12.71 -5.43 0.22
N LEU A 14 -14.02 -5.45 -0.09
CA LEU A 14 -14.58 -5.83 -1.38
C LEU A 14 -15.06 -4.64 -2.22
N THR A 15 -15.13 -3.43 -1.67
CA THR A 15 -15.64 -2.25 -2.38
C THR A 15 -14.73 -1.74 -3.52
N ALA A 16 -13.63 -2.42 -3.82
CA ALA A 16 -12.87 -2.17 -5.06
C ALA A 16 -13.48 -2.87 -6.29
N VAL A 17 -14.53 -3.66 -6.12
CA VAL A 17 -15.31 -4.25 -7.24
C VAL A 17 -16.53 -3.37 -7.48
N SER A 18 -16.36 -2.28 -8.21
CA SER A 18 -17.50 -1.51 -8.73
C SER A 18 -18.21 -2.31 -9.80
N LEU A 19 -19.18 -3.12 -9.40
CA LEU A 19 -20.16 -3.74 -10.31
C LEU A 19 -21.10 -2.64 -10.82
N THR A 20 -20.72 -1.91 -11.86
CA THR A 20 -21.67 -1.14 -12.66
C THR A 20 -22.11 -1.99 -13.83
N ALA A 21 -23.33 -2.53 -13.73
CA ALA A 21 -24.03 -3.07 -14.90
C ALA A 21 -24.11 -2.00 -16.01
N PRO A 22 -23.94 -2.35 -17.27
CA PRO A 22 -24.06 -1.39 -18.35
C PRO A 22 -25.51 -0.88 -18.46
N ARG A 23 -25.74 0.40 -18.22
CA ARG A 23 -26.98 1.07 -18.62
C ARG A 23 -26.93 1.34 -20.10
N PRO A 24 -28.02 1.15 -20.87
CA PRO A 24 -28.04 1.46 -22.27
C PRO A 24 -27.82 2.97 -22.49
N ALA A 25 -26.97 3.29 -23.43
CA ALA A 25 -26.67 4.64 -23.83
C ALA A 25 -27.88 5.25 -24.54
N THR A 26 -28.55 6.20 -23.92
CA THR A 26 -29.37 7.18 -24.63
C THR A 26 -28.46 8.36 -24.99
N GLY A 27 -28.38 8.63 -26.28
CA GLY A 27 -27.58 9.72 -26.83
C GLY A 27 -28.01 11.08 -26.25
N ALA A 28 -27.00 11.84 -25.88
CA ALA A 28 -27.13 13.28 -25.70
C ALA A 28 -25.90 13.94 -26.33
N THR A 29 -26.15 14.58 -27.45
CA THR A 29 -25.33 15.61 -28.08
C THR A 29 -25.20 16.81 -27.14
N GLY A 30 -23.99 17.32 -26.96
CA GLY A 30 -23.77 18.61 -26.33
C GLY A 30 -22.70 18.57 -25.26
N ALA A 31 -21.43 18.56 -25.66
CA ALA A 31 -20.33 18.89 -24.77
C ALA A 31 -20.31 20.40 -24.52
N THR A 32 -21.05 20.85 -23.53
CA THR A 32 -20.78 22.15 -22.90
C THR A 32 -19.65 21.95 -21.91
N ALA A 33 -18.53 22.62 -22.16
CA ALA A 33 -17.45 22.77 -21.21
C ALA A 33 -18.04 23.26 -19.88
N ALA A 34 -17.95 22.45 -18.82
CA ALA A 34 -18.24 22.91 -17.49
C ALA A 34 -17.20 23.98 -17.15
N THR A 35 -17.64 25.23 -17.17
CA THR A 35 -16.92 26.36 -16.59
C THR A 35 -16.72 26.03 -15.10
N ALA A 36 -15.45 25.84 -14.73
CA ALA A 36 -15.07 25.80 -13.32
C ALA A 36 -15.59 27.07 -12.63
N ALA A 37 -16.32 26.88 -11.55
CA ALA A 37 -16.72 27.99 -10.70
C ALA A 37 -15.45 28.64 -10.16
N THR A 38 -15.18 29.83 -10.63
CA THR A 38 -14.16 30.73 -10.10
C THR A 38 -14.75 31.43 -8.91
N ASP A 39 -14.63 30.84 -7.72
CA ASP A 39 -14.77 31.60 -6.48
C ASP A 39 -13.38 31.93 -5.97
N GLY A 40 -13.15 33.24 -5.89
CA GLY A 40 -11.87 33.85 -5.68
C GLY A 40 -11.35 33.71 -4.26
N SER A 41 -10.69 32.62 -3.92
CA SER A 41 -9.72 32.62 -2.84
C SER A 41 -8.37 33.07 -3.44
N GLY A 42 -7.80 34.15 -2.86
CA GLY A 42 -6.61 34.82 -3.42
C GLY A 42 -5.34 33.94 -3.52
N HIS A 43 -5.33 32.71 -2.93
CA HIS A 43 -4.20 31.80 -2.99
C HIS A 43 -4.09 31.07 -4.34
N CYS A 44 -5.18 30.97 -5.11
CA CYS A 44 -5.20 30.36 -6.44
C CYS A 44 -4.94 31.31 -7.60
N ALA A 45 -4.69 32.58 -7.36
CA ALA A 45 -4.50 33.62 -8.38
C ALA A 45 -3.29 33.37 -9.32
N ARG A 46 -2.40 32.46 -8.96
CA ARG A 46 -1.36 31.92 -9.83
C ARG A 46 -1.60 30.42 -10.05
N GLN A 47 -2.62 30.06 -10.81
CA GLN A 47 -2.69 28.74 -11.45
C GLN A 47 -1.54 28.64 -12.47
N GLU A 48 -0.32 28.51 -11.99
CA GLU A 48 0.78 28.09 -12.82
C GLU A 48 0.43 26.69 -13.31
N ARG A 49 0.38 26.54 -14.64
CA ARG A 49 0.01 25.29 -15.31
C ARG A 49 1.13 24.28 -15.11
N VAL A 50 1.15 23.62 -13.94
CA VAL A 50 2.07 22.50 -13.72
C VAL A 50 1.75 21.41 -14.75
N ARG A 51 2.80 20.85 -15.35
CA ARG A 51 2.69 19.74 -16.29
C ARG A 51 3.42 18.54 -15.72
N VAL A 52 2.73 17.42 -15.67
CA VAL A 52 3.33 16.14 -15.25
C VAL A 52 4.05 15.54 -16.45
N PRO A 53 5.39 15.42 -16.41
CA PRO A 53 6.15 14.85 -17.51
C PRO A 53 5.75 13.41 -17.79
N GLY A 54 5.41 13.13 -19.03
CA GLY A 54 5.02 11.79 -19.46
C GLY A 54 3.55 11.40 -19.18
N ALA A 55 2.74 12.26 -18.56
CA ALA A 55 1.31 12.00 -18.41
C ALA A 55 0.60 11.95 -19.77
N ALA A 56 -0.26 10.97 -19.97
CA ALA A 56 -1.14 10.89 -21.12
C ALA A 56 -2.31 11.87 -20.99
N LEU A 57 -2.82 12.01 -19.76
CA LEU A 57 -3.86 12.97 -19.39
C LEU A 57 -3.60 13.46 -17.97
N GLN A 58 -3.93 14.72 -17.70
CA GLN A 58 -3.96 15.29 -16.35
C GLN A 58 -5.08 16.33 -16.22
N ARG A 59 -5.56 16.51 -15.01
CA ARG A 59 -6.38 17.65 -14.58
C ARG A 59 -5.74 18.27 -13.36
N THR A 60 -5.88 19.57 -13.21
CA THR A 60 -5.35 20.34 -12.09
C THR A 60 -6.50 21.07 -11.41
N ALA A 61 -6.56 20.99 -10.10
CA ALA A 61 -7.54 21.72 -9.28
C ALA A 61 -6.81 22.50 -8.19
N CYS A 62 -7.26 23.70 -7.92
CA CYS A 62 -6.91 24.47 -6.74
C CYS A 62 -7.97 24.22 -5.68
N LEU A 63 -7.56 23.85 -4.46
CA LEU A 63 -8.44 23.35 -3.42
C LEU A 63 -8.09 24.02 -2.09
N ASP A 64 -9.11 24.39 -1.33
CA ASP A 64 -8.97 25.02 0.00
C ASP A 64 -8.52 23.98 1.05
N ASP A 65 -8.73 22.70 0.77
CA ASP A 65 -8.25 21.62 1.62
C ASP A 65 -7.90 20.37 0.79
N LEU A 66 -6.63 19.98 0.81
CA LEU A 66 -6.07 18.80 0.13
C LEU A 66 -6.23 17.51 0.92
N THR A 67 -6.76 17.56 2.14
CA THR A 67 -6.88 16.39 3.02
C THR A 67 -8.15 15.60 2.72
N THR A 68 -8.18 14.35 3.16
CA THR A 68 -9.36 13.48 3.06
C THR A 68 -10.63 14.16 3.59
N THR A 69 -10.51 14.97 4.65
CA THR A 69 -11.65 15.71 5.24
C THR A 69 -12.24 16.74 4.27
N GLY A 70 -11.38 17.55 3.64
CA GLY A 70 -11.80 18.57 2.69
C GLY A 70 -12.24 18.00 1.35
N LEU A 71 -11.71 16.83 0.97
CA LEU A 71 -11.98 16.20 -0.31
C LEU A 71 -13.16 15.21 -0.29
N ALA A 72 -13.70 14.89 0.88
CA ALA A 72 -14.80 13.94 1.01
C ALA A 72 -16.01 14.37 0.15
N GLY A 73 -16.52 13.44 -0.67
CA GLY A 73 -17.63 13.69 -1.60
C GLY A 73 -17.25 14.44 -2.89
N THR A 74 -15.99 14.75 -3.10
CA THR A 74 -15.46 15.33 -4.34
C THR A 74 -14.82 14.26 -5.24
N PRO A 75 -14.56 14.53 -6.53
CA PRO A 75 -13.84 13.59 -7.41
C PRO A 75 -12.32 13.56 -7.17
N TYR A 76 -11.81 14.19 -6.12
CA TYR A 76 -10.38 14.34 -5.84
C TYR A 76 -9.86 13.38 -4.75
N THR A 77 -10.73 12.54 -4.21
CA THR A 77 -10.41 11.41 -3.32
C THR A 77 -11.44 10.29 -3.49
N ASP A 78 -11.16 9.12 -2.97
CA ASP A 78 -12.09 7.98 -2.94
C ASP A 78 -12.06 7.31 -1.55
N LEU A 79 -13.08 7.56 -0.74
CA LEU A 79 -13.19 6.99 0.60
C LEU A 79 -13.34 5.45 0.57
N THR A 80 -13.88 4.91 -0.53
CA THR A 80 -14.01 3.45 -0.67
C THR A 80 -12.66 2.79 -0.90
N ASP A 81 -11.74 3.47 -1.58
CA ASP A 81 -10.36 3.02 -1.78
C ASP A 81 -9.56 2.99 -0.46
N GLN A 82 -9.92 3.82 0.52
CA GLN A 82 -9.28 3.91 1.83
C GLN A 82 -9.85 2.94 2.88
N ALA A 83 -11.02 2.33 2.60
CA ALA A 83 -11.77 1.57 3.58
C ALA A 83 -10.95 0.45 4.23
N GLY A 84 -11.03 0.31 5.56
CA GLY A 84 -10.38 -0.74 6.33
C GLY A 84 -8.86 -0.58 6.55
N LEU A 85 -8.22 0.46 6.01
CA LEU A 85 -6.78 0.70 6.26
C LEU A 85 -6.50 1.35 7.61
N THR A 86 -7.45 2.14 8.14
CA THR A 86 -7.28 2.85 9.41
C THR A 86 -8.37 2.45 10.40
N ALA A 87 -8.06 2.52 11.69
CA ALA A 87 -9.03 2.32 12.77
C ALA A 87 -10.06 3.47 12.82
N GLY A 88 -11.25 3.19 13.34
CA GLY A 88 -12.21 4.22 13.74
C GLY A 88 -11.60 5.17 14.76
N GLY A 89 -12.01 6.43 14.77
CA GLY A 89 -11.43 7.44 15.66
C GLY A 89 -10.02 7.94 15.29
N THR A 90 -9.42 7.42 14.19
CA THR A 90 -8.18 7.99 13.64
C THR A 90 -8.38 9.46 13.30
N ARG A 91 -7.61 10.35 13.92
CA ARG A 91 -7.63 11.79 13.64
C ARG A 91 -6.94 12.07 12.32
N ALA A 92 -7.56 12.91 11.50
CA ALA A 92 -6.99 13.46 10.28
C ALA A 92 -6.89 15.00 10.43
N PRO A 93 -5.81 15.62 9.95
CA PRO A 93 -5.74 17.05 9.80
C PRO A 93 -6.75 17.54 8.75
N SER A 94 -6.93 18.86 8.67
CA SER A 94 -7.79 19.53 7.69
C SER A 94 -7.30 20.95 7.42
N GLY A 95 -7.86 21.60 6.38
CA GLY A 95 -7.57 23.00 6.07
C GLY A 95 -6.19 23.24 5.44
N ILE A 96 -5.67 22.30 4.65
CA ILE A 96 -4.40 22.41 3.95
C ILE A 96 -4.67 22.82 2.50
N SER A 97 -4.59 24.11 2.22
CA SER A 97 -4.80 24.64 0.87
C SER A 97 -3.67 24.27 -0.11
N GLY A 98 -4.00 24.22 -1.40
CA GLY A 98 -2.99 23.97 -2.42
C GLY A 98 -3.55 23.49 -3.75
N VAL A 99 -2.67 22.84 -4.51
CA VAL A 99 -2.99 22.32 -5.84
C VAL A 99 -2.95 20.82 -5.86
N GLN A 100 -3.99 20.18 -6.40
CA GLN A 100 -4.00 18.76 -6.73
C GLN A 100 -3.91 18.56 -8.25
N VAL A 101 -3.08 17.61 -8.66
CA VAL A 101 -2.97 17.15 -10.03
C VAL A 101 -3.27 15.66 -10.08
N ASP A 102 -4.35 15.30 -10.74
CA ASP A 102 -4.72 13.91 -11.05
C ASP A 102 -4.40 13.61 -12.49
N GLY A 103 -4.05 12.38 -12.78
CA GLY A 103 -3.80 11.95 -14.13
C GLY A 103 -3.45 10.48 -14.24
N TYR A 104 -3.05 10.09 -15.44
CA TYR A 104 -2.50 8.76 -15.70
C TYR A 104 -1.38 8.83 -16.72
N PHE A 105 -0.45 7.89 -16.61
CA PHE A 105 0.59 7.69 -17.61
C PHE A 105 0.07 6.83 -18.77
N PRO A 106 0.70 6.90 -19.96
CA PRO A 106 0.38 5.94 -21.02
C PRO A 106 0.50 4.51 -20.48
N ASP A 107 -0.54 3.75 -20.68
CA ASP A 107 -0.53 2.34 -20.37
C ASP A 107 0.14 1.55 -21.49
N SER A 108 1.00 0.61 -21.13
CA SER A 108 1.68 -0.29 -22.05
C SER A 108 1.06 -1.68 -22.09
N SER A 109 0.07 -1.96 -21.25
CA SER A 109 -0.62 -3.22 -21.20
C SER A 109 -1.43 -3.50 -22.47
N ARG A 110 -1.40 -4.75 -22.94
CA ARG A 110 -2.22 -5.21 -24.07
C ARG A 110 -3.65 -5.59 -23.68
N PHE A 111 -3.89 -5.80 -22.39
CA PHE A 111 -5.13 -6.33 -21.87
C PHE A 111 -5.90 -5.34 -21.01
N ASN A 112 -5.40 -4.12 -20.88
CA ASN A 112 -6.11 -3.08 -20.18
C ASN A 112 -7.37 -2.66 -20.97
N ASN A 113 -8.52 -2.89 -20.36
CA ASN A 113 -9.83 -2.51 -20.92
C ASN A 113 -10.36 -1.21 -20.30
N THR A 114 -9.54 -0.52 -19.52
CA THR A 114 -9.95 0.65 -18.77
C THR A 114 -9.56 1.92 -19.55
N HIS A 115 -10.51 2.83 -19.75
CA HIS A 115 -10.33 4.05 -20.53
C HIS A 115 -10.76 5.30 -19.75
N GLY A 116 -10.22 6.45 -20.13
CA GLY A 116 -10.51 7.73 -19.51
C GLY A 116 -10.02 7.77 -18.06
N TRP A 117 -10.83 8.33 -17.16
CA TRP A 117 -10.48 8.44 -15.73
C TRP A 117 -10.58 7.13 -14.95
N ARG A 118 -10.87 6.02 -15.58
CA ARG A 118 -10.78 4.67 -15.03
C ARG A 118 -9.55 3.93 -15.55
N HIS A 119 -8.70 4.62 -16.27
CA HIS A 119 -7.46 4.09 -16.83
C HIS A 119 -6.54 3.58 -15.71
N ASP A 120 -5.75 2.55 -16.00
CA ASP A 120 -4.65 2.16 -15.12
C ASP A 120 -3.48 3.13 -15.23
N ALA A 121 -2.44 2.95 -14.46
CA ALA A 121 -1.30 3.86 -14.34
C ALA A 121 -1.68 5.26 -13.85
N GLN A 122 -2.69 5.33 -12.97
CA GLN A 122 -3.16 6.58 -12.38
C GLN A 122 -2.22 7.11 -11.30
N PHE A 123 -2.24 8.42 -11.14
CA PHE A 123 -1.51 9.12 -10.10
C PHE A 123 -2.32 10.29 -9.53
N VAL A 124 -1.96 10.68 -8.33
CA VAL A 124 -2.30 11.97 -7.72
C VAL A 124 -1.02 12.64 -7.21
N ILE A 125 -0.91 13.97 -7.42
CA ILE A 125 0.15 14.81 -6.86
C ILE A 125 -0.51 15.96 -6.14
N ARG A 126 -0.18 16.17 -4.85
CA ARG A 126 -0.69 17.25 -3.99
C ARG A 126 0.44 18.18 -3.58
N LEU A 127 0.24 19.45 -3.79
CA LEU A 127 1.22 20.51 -3.65
C LEU A 127 0.66 21.56 -2.68
N PRO A 128 0.95 21.47 -1.36
CA PRO A 128 0.44 22.42 -0.38
C PRO A 128 1.01 23.81 -0.61
N ASP A 129 0.25 24.86 -0.31
CA ASP A 129 0.73 26.24 -0.45
C ASP A 129 1.88 26.53 0.51
N ASP A 130 1.80 26.01 1.73
CA ASP A 130 2.86 26.10 2.74
C ASP A 130 3.83 24.91 2.67
N TRP A 131 4.68 24.93 1.62
CA TRP A 131 5.57 23.82 1.34
C TRP A 131 6.91 23.89 2.11
N ASN A 132 7.26 22.82 2.81
CA ASN A 132 8.50 22.71 3.59
C ASN A 132 9.77 22.38 2.77
N GLY A 133 9.64 22.14 1.45
CA GLY A 133 10.74 21.74 0.58
C GLY A 133 10.92 20.24 0.43
N GLY A 134 10.02 19.41 0.98
CA GLY A 134 10.08 17.95 0.91
C GLY A 134 8.97 17.33 0.05
N LEU A 135 9.18 16.10 -0.39
CA LEU A 135 8.22 15.29 -1.15
C LEU A 135 8.12 13.90 -0.52
N VAL A 136 6.89 13.40 -0.37
CA VAL A 136 6.62 12.01 0.02
C VAL A 136 5.92 11.29 -1.12
N VAL A 137 6.42 10.10 -1.48
CA VAL A 137 5.86 9.27 -2.55
C VAL A 137 5.37 7.94 -1.98
N THR A 138 4.29 7.41 -2.53
CA THR A 138 3.77 6.08 -2.18
C THR A 138 3.21 5.34 -3.39
N GLY A 139 3.15 4.02 -3.30
CA GLY A 139 2.33 3.17 -4.15
C GLY A 139 1.15 2.57 -3.36
N ALA A 140 0.06 2.32 -4.02
CA ALA A 140 -1.15 1.80 -3.39
C ALA A 140 -0.94 0.41 -2.75
N PRO A 141 -1.53 0.12 -1.58
CA PRO A 141 -1.52 -1.21 -0.97
C PRO A 141 -2.45 -2.17 -1.71
N GLY A 142 -2.19 -3.47 -1.61
CA GLY A 142 -3.03 -4.52 -2.17
C GLY A 142 -3.33 -4.28 -3.66
N THR A 143 -4.60 -4.38 -4.01
CA THR A 143 -5.14 -4.16 -5.36
C THR A 143 -5.81 -2.80 -5.52
N ARG A 144 -5.48 -1.84 -4.65
CA ARG A 144 -6.11 -0.52 -4.54
C ARG A 144 -5.55 0.49 -5.53
N LYS A 145 -6.20 1.66 -5.58
CA LYS A 145 -5.89 2.77 -6.47
C LYS A 145 -5.08 3.87 -5.76
N GLN A 146 -4.85 4.98 -6.45
CA GLN A 146 -3.97 6.07 -6.00
C GLN A 146 -4.45 6.85 -4.78
N TYR A 147 -5.71 6.73 -4.37
CA TYR A 147 -6.24 7.44 -3.19
C TYR A 147 -6.25 6.59 -1.91
N ALA A 148 -5.82 5.33 -2.00
CA ALA A 148 -5.93 4.39 -0.89
C ALA A 148 -5.27 4.85 0.41
N THR A 149 -4.15 5.54 0.30
CA THR A 149 -3.35 5.97 1.47
C THR A 149 -3.58 7.43 1.86
N ASP A 150 -4.65 8.05 1.37
CA ASP A 150 -4.92 9.47 1.66
C ASP A 150 -4.99 9.74 3.16
N LYS A 151 -5.89 9.09 3.89
CA LYS A 151 -6.04 9.27 5.34
C LYS A 151 -4.82 8.74 6.13
N ALA A 152 -4.21 7.66 5.68
CA ALA A 152 -3.11 7.04 6.40
C ALA A 152 -1.80 7.83 6.26
N ILE A 153 -1.47 8.30 5.05
CA ILE A 153 -0.18 8.92 4.74
C ILE A 153 -0.34 10.38 4.31
N SER A 154 -1.13 10.65 3.23
CA SER A 154 -1.22 11.97 2.61
C SER A 154 -1.58 13.06 3.60
N ASP A 155 -2.66 12.90 4.36
CA ASP A 155 -3.15 13.91 5.29
C ASP A 155 -2.08 14.35 6.30
N ARG A 156 -1.34 13.38 6.85
CA ARG A 156 -0.27 13.66 7.83
C ARG A 156 0.89 14.43 7.22
N VAL A 157 1.39 13.99 6.06
CA VAL A 157 2.57 14.61 5.45
C VAL A 157 2.25 15.98 4.85
N LEU A 158 1.03 16.18 4.32
CA LEU A 158 0.55 17.49 3.90
C LEU A 158 0.49 18.48 5.05
N ALA A 159 -0.02 18.06 6.24
CA ALA A 159 -0.06 18.90 7.43
C ALA A 159 1.34 19.26 7.97
N GLN A 160 2.36 18.53 7.59
CA GLN A 160 3.76 18.83 7.87
C GLN A 160 4.42 19.68 6.76
N GLY A 161 3.65 20.08 5.74
CA GLY A 161 4.12 20.89 4.61
C GLY A 161 4.79 20.10 3.49
N TYR A 162 4.83 18.76 3.52
CA TYR A 162 5.37 17.99 2.41
C TYR A 162 4.42 18.01 1.21
N ALA A 163 4.97 18.10 -0.01
CA ALA A 163 4.24 17.66 -1.20
C ALA A 163 4.07 16.13 -1.14
N TYR A 164 2.99 15.64 -1.74
CA TYR A 164 2.65 14.22 -1.74
C TYR A 164 2.37 13.71 -3.14
N ALA A 165 2.76 12.46 -3.44
CA ALA A 165 2.43 11.81 -4.69
C ALA A 165 2.11 10.33 -4.48
N ALA A 166 1.02 9.84 -5.08
CA ALA A 166 0.63 8.44 -5.00
C ALA A 166 0.23 7.88 -6.38
N THR A 167 0.41 6.58 -6.57
CA THR A 167 0.04 5.85 -7.80
C THR A 167 -0.70 4.56 -7.47
N ASP A 168 -1.58 4.15 -8.39
CA ASP A 168 -2.19 2.81 -8.42
C ASP A 168 -1.17 1.71 -8.79
N LYS A 169 0.08 2.06 -9.02
CA LYS A 169 1.21 1.19 -9.37
C LYS A 169 1.22 0.72 -10.84
N GLY A 170 0.31 1.22 -11.67
CA GLY A 170 0.18 0.80 -13.07
C GLY A 170 -1.01 -0.12 -13.31
N ASN A 171 -1.48 -0.81 -12.29
CA ASN A 171 -2.63 -1.70 -12.34
C ASN A 171 -3.30 -1.83 -10.98
N SER A 172 -4.57 -2.16 -10.97
CA SER A 172 -5.39 -2.30 -9.77
C SER A 172 -6.46 -3.38 -9.97
N GLY A 173 -7.21 -3.68 -8.91
CA GLY A 173 -8.24 -4.71 -8.96
C GLY A 173 -7.70 -6.13 -8.77
N THR A 174 -8.62 -7.09 -8.61
CA THR A 174 -8.27 -8.50 -8.35
C THR A 174 -7.81 -9.25 -9.60
N ASP A 175 -7.91 -8.62 -10.75
CA ASP A 175 -7.47 -9.14 -12.05
C ASP A 175 -6.18 -8.46 -12.57
N PHE A 176 -5.45 -7.74 -11.70
CA PHE A 176 -4.20 -7.05 -12.03
C PHE A 176 -3.17 -7.94 -12.74
N TYR A 177 -3.17 -9.24 -12.44
CA TYR A 177 -2.28 -10.24 -13.04
C TYR A 177 -2.46 -10.38 -14.57
N ARG A 178 -3.54 -9.83 -15.12
CA ARG A 178 -3.79 -9.80 -16.59
C ARG A 178 -3.05 -8.66 -17.27
N ASP A 179 -2.51 -7.74 -16.49
CA ASP A 179 -1.67 -6.69 -17.02
C ASP A 179 -0.29 -7.22 -17.39
N GLY A 180 0.26 -6.74 -18.50
CA GLY A 180 1.52 -7.27 -19.02
C GLY A 180 1.36 -8.40 -20.05
N VAL A 181 2.46 -9.03 -20.41
CA VAL A 181 2.55 -10.07 -21.45
C VAL A 181 3.13 -11.37 -20.92
N ARG A 182 4.00 -11.29 -19.93
CA ARG A 182 4.73 -12.41 -19.35
C ARG A 182 4.45 -12.53 -17.87
N PRO A 183 4.54 -13.71 -17.28
CA PRO A 183 4.44 -13.87 -15.82
C PRO A 183 5.36 -12.91 -15.07
N GLY A 184 4.84 -12.21 -14.08
CA GLY A 184 5.53 -11.22 -13.26
C GLY A 184 5.65 -9.83 -13.89
N ASP A 185 5.06 -9.56 -15.06
CA ASP A 185 5.09 -8.23 -15.69
C ASP A 185 4.26 -7.22 -14.91
N ALA A 186 3.10 -7.61 -14.37
CA ALA A 186 2.23 -6.70 -13.63
C ALA A 186 2.91 -6.18 -12.35
N VAL A 187 3.56 -7.04 -11.58
CA VAL A 187 4.31 -6.62 -10.38
C VAL A 187 5.59 -5.86 -10.75
N ALA A 188 6.25 -6.21 -11.85
CA ALA A 188 7.40 -5.44 -12.34
C ALA A 188 7.00 -4.01 -12.77
N GLU A 189 5.80 -3.84 -13.30
CA GLU A 189 5.24 -2.52 -13.62
C GLU A 189 5.06 -1.65 -12.38
N TRP A 190 4.63 -2.21 -11.25
CA TRP A 190 4.52 -1.45 -9.99
C TRP A 190 5.80 -0.69 -9.66
N ASN A 191 6.94 -1.35 -9.83
CA ASN A 191 8.26 -0.77 -9.60
C ASN A 191 8.55 0.37 -10.57
N ALA A 192 8.28 0.16 -11.86
CA ALA A 192 8.51 1.13 -12.91
C ALA A 192 7.62 2.37 -12.76
N ARG A 193 6.33 2.20 -12.43
CA ARG A 193 5.38 3.31 -12.25
C ARG A 193 5.69 4.15 -11.02
N THR A 194 6.11 3.53 -9.91
CA THR A 194 6.56 4.27 -8.73
C THR A 194 7.79 5.11 -9.04
N THR A 195 8.77 4.55 -9.76
CA THR A 195 9.95 5.29 -10.24
C THR A 195 9.55 6.45 -11.17
N GLN A 196 8.65 6.20 -12.12
CA GLN A 196 8.14 7.20 -13.07
C GLN A 196 7.45 8.35 -12.33
N LEU A 197 6.53 8.03 -11.41
CA LEU A 197 5.83 9.03 -10.60
C LEU A 197 6.81 9.86 -9.77
N THR A 198 7.79 9.24 -9.11
CA THR A 198 8.77 9.97 -8.30
C THR A 198 9.53 11.01 -9.11
N ARG A 199 10.02 10.62 -10.29
CA ARG A 199 10.72 11.54 -11.20
C ARG A 199 9.79 12.65 -11.70
N ALA A 200 8.55 12.35 -12.02
CA ALA A 200 7.56 13.31 -12.46
C ALA A 200 7.18 14.29 -11.33
N ALA A 201 6.86 13.79 -10.14
CA ALA A 201 6.45 14.61 -8.99
C ALA A 201 7.57 15.58 -8.54
N ARG A 202 8.84 15.14 -8.57
CA ARG A 202 10.00 16.04 -8.31
C ARG A 202 10.05 17.22 -9.31
N ARG A 203 9.73 16.97 -10.58
CA ARG A 203 9.68 18.03 -11.62
C ARG A 203 8.46 18.93 -11.46
N VAL A 204 7.32 18.36 -11.08
CA VAL A 204 6.09 19.11 -10.81
C VAL A 204 6.28 20.05 -9.62
N ALA A 205 6.88 19.56 -8.54
CA ALA A 205 7.22 20.40 -7.39
C ALA A 205 8.18 21.53 -7.79
N ALA A 206 9.20 21.23 -8.62
CA ALA A 206 10.11 22.26 -9.14
C ALA A 206 9.40 23.33 -9.97
N GLN A 207 8.39 22.94 -10.78
CA GLN A 207 7.58 23.90 -11.55
C GLN A 207 6.73 24.79 -10.61
N ARG A 208 6.13 24.20 -9.56
CA ARG A 208 5.23 24.92 -8.64
C ARG A 208 5.99 25.86 -7.71
N TYR A 209 7.14 25.43 -7.18
CA TYR A 209 7.86 26.13 -6.11
C TYR A 209 9.16 26.80 -6.55
N GLY A 210 9.54 26.68 -7.84
CA GLY A 210 10.74 27.29 -8.39
C GLY A 210 12.04 26.50 -8.15
N HIS A 211 12.02 25.44 -7.35
CA HIS A 211 13.17 24.57 -7.13
C HIS A 211 12.72 23.12 -6.81
N ALA A 212 13.57 22.14 -7.12
CA ALA A 212 13.32 20.73 -6.82
C ALA A 212 13.24 20.48 -5.30
N PRO A 213 12.52 19.42 -4.88
CA PRO A 213 12.50 19.01 -3.48
C PRO A 213 13.92 18.77 -2.95
N ARG A 214 14.20 19.34 -1.78
CA ARG A 214 15.48 19.14 -1.05
C ARG A 214 15.55 17.74 -0.47
N ARG A 215 14.41 17.16 -0.11
CA ARG A 215 14.27 15.80 0.40
C ARG A 215 13.13 15.09 -0.31
N THR A 216 13.33 13.82 -0.55
CA THR A 216 12.29 12.93 -1.11
C THR A 216 12.26 11.65 -0.30
N TYR A 217 11.12 11.34 0.27
CA TYR A 217 10.88 10.14 1.04
C TYR A 217 9.93 9.22 0.30
N ILE A 218 10.02 7.92 0.58
CA ILE A 218 9.03 6.94 0.14
C ILE A 218 8.44 6.25 1.37
N ALA A 219 7.12 6.06 1.38
CA ALA A 219 6.44 5.41 2.49
C ALA A 219 5.29 4.57 1.95
N GLY A 220 5.01 3.41 2.55
CA GLY A 220 3.95 2.57 2.02
C GLY A 220 3.53 1.45 2.95
N ILE A 221 2.35 0.89 2.66
CA ILE A 221 1.69 -0.19 3.39
C ILE A 221 1.60 -1.40 2.46
N SER A 222 1.91 -2.62 2.95
CA SER A 222 1.72 -3.85 2.18
C SER A 222 2.49 -3.84 0.84
N ASN A 223 1.81 -3.93 -0.30
CA ASN A 223 2.46 -3.76 -1.61
C ASN A 223 3.15 -2.38 -1.75
N GLY A 224 2.63 -1.33 -1.12
CA GLY A 224 3.31 -0.03 -1.02
C GLY A 224 4.59 -0.10 -0.18
N GLY A 225 4.60 -0.91 0.87
CA GLY A 225 5.78 -1.22 1.68
C GLY A 225 6.82 -2.00 0.87
N TYR A 226 6.40 -3.01 0.09
CA TYR A 226 7.28 -3.67 -0.89
C TYR A 226 7.92 -2.66 -1.84
N LEU A 227 7.15 -1.72 -2.37
CA LEU A 227 7.65 -0.68 -3.25
C LEU A 227 8.67 0.23 -2.54
N THR A 228 8.45 0.54 -1.26
CA THR A 228 9.41 1.28 -0.44
C THR A 228 10.75 0.52 -0.37
N ARG A 229 10.72 -0.76 -0.03
CA ARG A 229 11.91 -1.62 -0.01
C ARG A 229 12.60 -1.66 -1.37
N TRP A 230 11.84 -1.94 -2.44
CA TRP A 230 12.38 -2.10 -3.79
C TRP A 230 13.00 -0.82 -4.33
N GLN A 231 12.36 0.33 -4.12
CA GLN A 231 12.89 1.63 -4.57
C GLN A 231 14.19 2.00 -3.85
N LEU A 232 14.29 1.74 -2.55
CA LEU A 232 15.51 2.01 -1.79
C LEU A 232 16.67 1.06 -2.14
N GLU A 233 16.37 -0.12 -2.69
CA GLU A 233 17.39 -1.03 -3.24
C GLU A 233 17.84 -0.64 -4.65
N ASN A 234 16.91 -0.23 -5.52
CA ASN A 234 17.16 -0.10 -6.96
C ASN A 234 17.31 1.35 -7.44
N HIS A 235 16.72 2.31 -6.72
CA HIS A 235 16.76 3.75 -7.06
C HIS A 235 17.06 4.62 -5.84
N PRO A 236 18.11 4.31 -5.04
CA PRO A 236 18.42 5.09 -3.84
C PRO A 236 18.78 6.56 -4.16
N GLU A 237 19.13 6.87 -5.41
CA GLU A 237 19.41 8.23 -5.86
C GLU A 237 18.16 9.13 -5.92
N LEU A 238 16.98 8.55 -5.92
CA LEU A 238 15.72 9.29 -5.96
C LEU A 238 15.20 9.66 -4.58
N TYR A 239 15.70 9.02 -3.52
CA TYR A 239 15.15 9.11 -2.17
C TYR A 239 16.22 9.42 -1.14
N ASP A 240 15.81 9.99 -0.02
CA ASP A 240 16.64 10.24 1.16
C ASP A 240 16.37 9.22 2.28
N GLY A 241 15.23 8.53 2.24
CA GLY A 241 14.85 7.45 3.16
C GLY A 241 13.43 6.96 2.94
N GLY A 242 13.03 5.95 3.72
CA GLY A 242 11.67 5.41 3.63
C GLY A 242 11.13 4.81 4.92
N VAL A 243 9.79 4.68 4.98
CA VAL A 243 9.07 3.93 6.02
C VAL A 243 8.23 2.85 5.37
N ASP A 244 8.47 1.63 5.79
CA ASP A 244 7.82 0.42 5.33
C ASP A 244 6.88 -0.12 6.43
N TRP A 245 5.60 -0.19 6.14
CA TRP A 245 4.61 -0.83 6.99
C TRP A 245 4.22 -2.16 6.35
N GLU A 246 4.78 -3.26 6.90
CA GLU A 246 4.46 -4.64 6.49
C GLU A 246 4.53 -4.87 4.98
N GLY A 247 5.62 -4.41 4.37
CA GLY A 247 5.82 -4.58 2.93
C GLY A 247 5.99 -6.04 2.56
N ALA A 248 5.30 -6.48 1.50
CA ALA A 248 5.39 -7.85 1.03
C ALA A 248 6.82 -8.22 0.62
N LEU A 249 7.31 -9.35 1.08
CA LEU A 249 8.61 -9.89 0.69
C LEU A 249 8.49 -10.76 -0.55
N TRP A 250 9.31 -10.47 -1.54
CA TRP A 250 9.58 -11.36 -2.67
C TRP A 250 11.06 -11.73 -2.66
N THR A 251 11.36 -13.02 -2.60
CA THR A 251 12.71 -13.58 -2.75
C THR A 251 12.70 -14.68 -3.78
N THR A 252 13.83 -14.89 -4.45
CA THR A 252 13.92 -15.88 -5.57
C THR A 252 13.61 -17.32 -5.13
N GLN A 253 13.96 -17.67 -3.88
CA GLN A 253 13.81 -19.05 -3.38
C GLN A 253 12.71 -19.17 -2.30
N GLY A 254 12.05 -18.08 -1.94
CA GLY A 254 11.21 -17.99 -0.75
C GLY A 254 12.03 -17.57 0.50
N PRO A 255 11.36 -17.16 1.60
CA PRO A 255 9.92 -17.09 1.67
C PRO A 255 9.32 -15.93 0.87
N HIS A 256 8.06 -16.07 0.52
CA HIS A 256 7.17 -15.07 -0.05
C HIS A 256 5.71 -15.60 -0.07
N LEU A 257 4.75 -14.82 -0.53
CA LEU A 257 3.33 -15.18 -0.51
C LEU A 257 3.06 -16.59 -1.10
N LEU A 258 3.68 -16.95 -2.23
CA LEU A 258 3.49 -18.26 -2.86
C LEU A 258 4.15 -19.44 -2.11
N THR A 259 4.83 -19.16 -0.99
CA THR A 259 5.36 -20.21 -0.08
C THR A 259 4.60 -20.27 1.24
N SER A 260 3.98 -19.17 1.68
CA SER A 260 3.26 -19.10 2.96
C SER A 260 1.75 -19.30 2.84
N LEU A 261 1.14 -18.92 1.71
CA LEU A 261 -0.32 -19.02 1.54
C LEU A 261 -0.85 -20.42 1.18
N PRO A 262 -0.12 -21.31 0.50
CA PRO A 262 -0.68 -22.64 0.18
C PRO A 262 -1.15 -23.42 1.42
N VAL A 263 -0.45 -23.31 2.55
CA VAL A 263 -0.86 -23.98 3.80
C VAL A 263 -2.17 -23.41 4.36
N THR A 264 -2.45 -22.12 4.16
CA THR A 264 -3.72 -21.51 4.59
C THR A 264 -4.89 -22.01 3.74
N VAL A 265 -4.65 -22.18 2.43
CA VAL A 265 -5.64 -22.78 1.51
C VAL A 265 -5.83 -24.26 1.87
N ALA A 266 -4.77 -25.01 2.17
CA ALA A 266 -4.86 -26.40 2.61
C ALA A 266 -5.70 -26.52 3.91
N ARG A 267 -5.55 -25.59 4.85
CA ARG A 267 -6.37 -25.54 6.06
C ARG A 267 -7.85 -25.32 5.77
N THR A 268 -8.18 -24.43 4.86
CA THR A 268 -9.57 -24.16 4.44
C THR A 268 -10.26 -25.44 3.91
N PHE A 269 -9.50 -26.34 3.27
CA PHE A 269 -9.99 -27.64 2.80
C PHE A 269 -9.79 -28.80 3.79
N GLY A 270 -9.37 -28.52 5.04
CA GLY A 270 -9.13 -29.54 6.05
C GLY A 270 -7.88 -30.39 5.82
N ALA A 271 -7.00 -30.00 4.90
CA ALA A 271 -5.76 -30.71 4.55
C ALA A 271 -4.53 -30.26 5.36
N ALA A 272 -4.63 -29.16 6.14
CA ALA A 272 -3.60 -28.70 7.04
C ALA A 272 -4.21 -28.39 8.43
N ARG A 273 -3.36 -28.50 9.46
CA ARG A 273 -3.70 -28.20 10.84
C ARG A 273 -3.14 -26.83 11.25
N ASP A 274 -3.57 -26.32 12.40
CA ASP A 274 -3.07 -25.06 12.95
C ASP A 274 -1.54 -25.08 13.15
N GLU A 275 -0.96 -26.22 13.54
CA GLU A 275 0.50 -26.38 13.69
C GLU A 275 1.26 -26.18 12.38
N ASP A 276 0.67 -26.51 11.24
CA ASP A 276 1.28 -26.32 9.94
C ASP A 276 1.34 -24.82 9.56
N LEU A 277 0.34 -24.03 9.99
CA LEU A 277 0.37 -22.56 9.84
C LEU A 277 1.43 -21.93 10.76
N TYR A 278 1.55 -22.41 12.00
CA TYR A 278 2.61 -21.93 12.91
C TYR A 278 4.01 -22.24 12.34
N ALA A 279 4.19 -23.43 11.75
CA ALA A 279 5.43 -23.80 11.08
C ALA A 279 5.73 -22.89 9.85
N ALA A 280 4.69 -22.39 9.18
CA ALA A 280 4.82 -21.42 8.08
C ALA A 280 5.06 -19.97 8.53
N GLY A 281 5.12 -19.73 9.85
CA GLY A 281 5.46 -18.43 10.43
C GLY A 281 4.28 -17.63 10.98
N PHE A 282 3.04 -18.14 10.91
CA PHE A 282 1.89 -17.48 11.52
C PHE A 282 1.98 -17.48 13.04
N ALA A 283 1.71 -16.34 13.67
CA ALA A 283 1.79 -16.21 15.12
C ALA A 283 0.64 -16.95 15.81
N ARG A 284 0.92 -17.69 16.91
CA ARG A 284 -0.12 -18.39 17.70
C ARG A 284 -1.20 -17.43 18.19
N GLY A 285 -0.83 -16.19 18.57
CA GLY A 285 -1.75 -15.15 18.99
C GLY A 285 -2.74 -14.70 17.92
N SER A 286 -2.43 -14.88 16.63
CA SER A 286 -3.25 -14.40 15.49
C SER A 286 -4.40 -15.35 15.11
N ALA A 287 -4.50 -16.54 15.68
CA ALA A 287 -5.47 -17.57 15.28
C ALA A 287 -6.94 -17.12 15.31
N PHE A 288 -7.29 -16.15 16.17
CA PHE A 288 -8.65 -15.59 16.22
C PHE A 288 -9.02 -14.77 14.97
N LEU A 289 -8.03 -14.33 14.18
CA LEU A 289 -8.22 -13.61 12.93
C LEU A 289 -8.41 -14.55 11.72
N TRP A 290 -7.99 -15.81 11.85
CA TRP A 290 -7.97 -16.75 10.73
C TRP A 290 -9.33 -17.00 10.09
N PRO A 291 -10.45 -17.16 10.83
CA PRO A 291 -11.77 -17.32 10.21
C PRO A 291 -12.20 -16.15 9.32
N TYR A 292 -11.69 -14.94 9.59
CA TYR A 292 -11.89 -13.78 8.72
C TYR A 292 -11.04 -13.89 7.45
N HIS A 293 -9.77 -14.24 7.57
CA HIS A 293 -8.85 -14.31 6.44
C HIS A 293 -9.13 -15.49 5.51
N GLU A 294 -9.62 -16.61 6.02
CA GLU A 294 -10.10 -17.74 5.22
C GLU A 294 -11.20 -17.34 4.24
N LYS A 295 -12.12 -16.49 4.68
CA LYS A 295 -13.29 -16.09 3.89
C LYS A 295 -13.04 -14.91 2.96
N SER A 296 -11.99 -14.13 3.19
CA SER A 296 -11.85 -12.83 2.54
C SER A 296 -10.52 -12.61 1.84
N TYR A 297 -9.46 -13.34 2.21
CA TYR A 297 -8.13 -12.93 1.79
C TYR A 297 -7.23 -14.08 1.30
N TRP A 298 -7.05 -15.14 2.08
CA TRP A 298 -6.01 -16.14 1.80
C TRP A 298 -6.16 -16.80 0.43
N GLY A 299 -7.36 -17.34 0.15
CA GLY A 299 -7.63 -18.00 -1.12
C GLY A 299 -7.53 -17.05 -2.32
N LEU A 300 -8.07 -15.85 -2.18
CA LEU A 300 -7.96 -14.81 -3.22
C LEU A 300 -6.50 -14.45 -3.49
N THR A 301 -5.73 -14.16 -2.45
CA THR A 301 -4.35 -13.71 -2.59
C THR A 301 -3.48 -14.79 -3.21
N GLN A 302 -3.59 -16.04 -2.75
CA GLN A 302 -2.89 -17.17 -3.38
C GLN A 302 -3.25 -17.27 -4.87
N LYS A 303 -4.52 -17.21 -5.22
CA LYS A 303 -5.03 -17.33 -6.58
C LYS A 303 -4.49 -16.26 -7.52
N ILE A 304 -4.55 -14.97 -7.11
CA ILE A 304 -4.14 -13.86 -7.98
C ILE A 304 -2.63 -13.79 -8.16
N TYR A 305 -1.82 -14.04 -7.13
CA TYR A 305 -0.37 -14.06 -7.27
C TYR A 305 0.14 -15.32 -7.98
N ARG A 306 -0.53 -16.46 -7.80
CA ARG A 306 -0.25 -17.63 -8.63
C ARG A 306 -0.56 -17.33 -10.11
N ALA A 307 -1.71 -16.72 -10.40
CA ALA A 307 -2.06 -16.34 -11.77
C ALA A 307 -1.03 -15.35 -12.37
N GLU A 308 -0.45 -14.47 -11.56
CA GLU A 308 0.60 -13.53 -11.99
C GLU A 308 1.93 -14.24 -12.31
N PHE A 309 2.40 -15.13 -11.44
CA PHE A 309 3.75 -15.70 -11.58
C PHE A 309 3.78 -17.08 -12.20
N ASP A 310 2.69 -17.83 -12.13
CA ASP A 310 2.56 -19.20 -12.61
C ASP A 310 1.19 -19.50 -13.23
N PRO A 311 0.78 -18.78 -14.29
CA PRO A 311 -0.55 -18.92 -14.89
C PRO A 311 -0.83 -20.30 -15.46
N ALA A 312 0.22 -21.11 -15.71
CA ALA A 312 0.10 -22.46 -16.27
C ALA A 312 -0.12 -23.55 -15.21
N TYR A 313 -0.12 -23.21 -13.91
CA TYR A 313 -0.22 -24.22 -12.84
C TYR A 313 -1.55 -24.98 -12.87
N ASP A 314 -2.65 -24.26 -12.96
CA ASP A 314 -3.98 -24.85 -13.07
C ASP A 314 -4.87 -23.99 -13.97
N PRO A 315 -5.04 -24.37 -15.24
CA PRO A 315 -5.89 -23.66 -16.19
C PRO A 315 -7.39 -23.78 -15.87
N HIS A 316 -7.81 -24.73 -15.00
CA HIS A 316 -9.20 -24.89 -14.58
C HIS A 316 -9.59 -23.99 -13.40
N CYS A 317 -8.62 -23.40 -12.74
CA CYS A 317 -8.81 -22.46 -11.65
C CYS A 317 -8.05 -21.14 -11.93
N PRO A 318 -8.44 -20.38 -12.94
CA PRO A 318 -7.81 -19.10 -13.26
C PRO A 318 -8.07 -18.08 -12.16
N GLY A 319 -7.31 -16.99 -12.17
CA GLY A 319 -7.64 -15.82 -11.35
C GLY A 319 -8.99 -15.21 -11.75
N PRO A 320 -9.59 -14.37 -10.88
CA PRO A 320 -10.83 -13.68 -11.21
C PRO A 320 -10.66 -12.72 -12.41
N THR A 321 -11.74 -12.49 -13.12
CA THR A 321 -11.78 -11.58 -14.28
C THR A 321 -12.83 -10.50 -14.09
N ALA A 322 -12.81 -9.48 -14.94
CA ALA A 322 -13.90 -8.50 -14.99
C ALA A 322 -15.24 -9.25 -15.24
N GLY A 323 -16.20 -9.09 -14.32
CA GLY A 323 -17.48 -9.79 -14.35
C GLY A 323 -17.57 -11.02 -13.44
N SER A 324 -16.49 -11.44 -12.79
CA SER A 324 -16.56 -12.44 -11.73
C SER A 324 -17.42 -11.94 -10.57
N THR A 325 -18.27 -12.81 -10.04
CA THR A 325 -19.05 -12.53 -8.82
C THR A 325 -18.12 -12.43 -7.60
N VAL A 326 -18.59 -11.81 -6.52
CA VAL A 326 -17.85 -11.75 -5.26
C VAL A 326 -17.52 -13.15 -4.73
N GLU A 327 -18.44 -14.08 -4.86
CA GLU A 327 -18.23 -15.48 -4.46
C GLU A 327 -17.12 -16.14 -5.28
N GLU A 328 -17.10 -15.99 -6.59
CA GLU A 328 -16.05 -16.52 -7.47
C GLU A 328 -14.69 -15.85 -7.20
N ILE A 329 -14.67 -14.54 -6.90
CA ILE A 329 -13.46 -13.81 -6.56
C ILE A 329 -12.84 -14.39 -5.29
N LEU A 330 -13.65 -14.61 -4.24
CA LEU A 330 -13.18 -15.07 -2.93
C LEU A 330 -12.96 -16.57 -2.84
N ALA A 331 -13.63 -17.37 -3.67
CA ALA A 331 -13.53 -18.83 -3.62
C ALA A 331 -12.06 -19.28 -3.81
N PRO A 332 -11.47 -20.03 -2.86
CA PRO A 332 -10.12 -20.56 -3.03
C PRO A 332 -10.09 -21.65 -4.08
N CYS A 333 -8.97 -21.79 -4.79
CA CYS A 333 -8.75 -22.92 -5.69
C CYS A 333 -8.29 -24.15 -4.91
N PRO A 334 -8.99 -25.31 -5.00
CA PRO A 334 -8.55 -26.51 -4.29
C PRO A 334 -7.12 -26.97 -4.62
N SER A 335 -6.70 -26.79 -5.88
CA SER A 335 -5.35 -27.11 -6.34
C SER A 335 -4.27 -26.29 -5.64
N ASP A 336 -4.58 -25.06 -5.19
CA ASP A 336 -3.65 -24.19 -4.48
C ASP A 336 -3.25 -24.76 -3.11
N ALA A 337 -4.05 -25.65 -2.52
CA ALA A 337 -3.69 -26.36 -1.28
C ALA A 337 -2.42 -27.22 -1.40
N ALA A 338 -2.12 -27.70 -2.61
CA ALA A 338 -0.94 -28.51 -2.91
C ALA A 338 0.13 -27.74 -3.70
N TYR A 339 -0.01 -26.42 -3.84
CA TYR A 339 0.97 -25.63 -4.55
C TYR A 339 2.30 -25.60 -3.81
N ASP A 340 3.35 -26.06 -4.49
CA ASP A 340 4.72 -26.07 -3.99
C ASP A 340 5.62 -25.25 -4.92
N TYR A 341 5.91 -24.02 -4.52
CA TYR A 341 6.74 -23.10 -5.29
C TYR A 341 8.12 -23.71 -5.61
N THR A 342 8.71 -24.49 -4.71
CA THR A 342 10.07 -25.03 -4.90
C THR A 342 10.16 -26.02 -6.06
N ARG A 343 9.04 -26.64 -6.42
CA ARG A 343 8.92 -27.59 -7.53
C ARG A 343 8.46 -26.96 -8.84
N ARG A 344 8.25 -25.65 -8.86
CA ARG A 344 7.77 -25.00 -10.09
C ARG A 344 8.89 -24.89 -11.14
N PRO A 345 8.51 -24.77 -12.41
CA PRO A 345 9.49 -24.60 -13.50
C PRO A 345 10.39 -23.38 -13.31
N ALA A 346 11.61 -23.42 -13.84
CA ALA A 346 12.56 -22.32 -13.78
C ALA A 346 12.03 -20.99 -14.36
N SER A 347 11.01 -21.03 -15.23
CA SER A 347 10.30 -19.82 -15.73
C SER A 347 9.59 -19.07 -14.63
N VAL A 348 8.97 -19.78 -13.68
CA VAL A 348 8.28 -19.17 -12.51
C VAL A 348 9.31 -18.53 -11.59
N HIS A 349 10.39 -19.24 -11.27
CA HIS A 349 11.48 -18.67 -10.45
C HIS A 349 12.10 -17.43 -11.10
N ARG A 350 12.26 -17.41 -12.43
CA ARG A 350 12.74 -16.23 -13.16
C ARG A 350 11.73 -15.07 -13.11
N ALA A 351 10.43 -15.35 -13.15
CA ALA A 351 9.40 -14.31 -13.03
C ALA A 351 9.47 -13.63 -11.66
N VAL A 352 9.55 -14.41 -10.58
CA VAL A 352 9.71 -13.88 -9.21
C VAL A 352 11.06 -13.16 -9.05
N ALA A 353 12.14 -13.69 -9.62
CA ALA A 353 13.47 -13.07 -9.53
C ALA A 353 13.52 -11.62 -10.07
N ARG A 354 12.65 -11.26 -11.02
CA ARG A 354 12.59 -9.88 -11.56
C ARG A 354 12.07 -8.84 -10.57
N VAL A 355 11.34 -9.29 -9.58
CA VAL A 355 10.73 -8.43 -8.57
C VAL A 355 11.29 -8.67 -7.16
N ALA A 356 12.23 -9.61 -7.04
CA ALA A 356 12.78 -10.03 -5.76
C ALA A 356 13.60 -8.92 -5.10
N LEU A 357 13.48 -8.86 -3.78
CA LEU A 357 14.30 -8.03 -2.91
C LEU A 357 15.62 -8.72 -2.57
N THR A 358 16.62 -7.93 -2.28
CA THR A 358 18.01 -8.39 -2.06
C THR A 358 18.61 -7.98 -0.71
N GLY A 359 17.96 -7.08 0.03
CA GLY A 359 18.47 -6.45 1.24
C GLY A 359 19.53 -5.35 0.99
N ARG A 360 19.77 -4.95 -0.25
CA ARG A 360 20.80 -3.95 -0.60
C ARG A 360 20.27 -2.53 -0.56
N ILE A 361 19.59 -2.16 0.53
CA ILE A 361 19.11 -0.78 0.68
C ILE A 361 20.26 0.22 0.61
N GLY A 362 20.02 1.34 -0.08
CA GLY A 362 21.03 2.42 -0.25
C GLY A 362 20.75 3.65 0.60
N LYS A 363 19.65 3.69 1.34
CA LYS A 363 19.17 4.82 2.17
C LYS A 363 18.54 4.31 3.47
N PRO A 364 18.40 5.17 4.50
CA PRO A 364 17.73 4.83 5.74
C PRO A 364 16.32 4.28 5.51
N LEU A 365 16.00 3.17 6.16
CA LEU A 365 14.70 2.50 6.14
C LEU A 365 14.25 2.21 7.56
N ILE A 366 13.00 2.57 7.88
CA ILE A 366 12.34 2.10 9.09
C ILE A 366 11.23 1.13 8.68
N THR A 367 11.29 -0.11 9.18
CA THR A 367 10.26 -1.13 8.97
C THR A 367 9.41 -1.28 10.22
N LEU A 368 8.10 -1.31 10.05
CA LEU A 368 7.11 -1.64 11.09
C LEU A 368 6.39 -2.92 10.70
N HIS A 369 6.20 -3.85 11.66
CA HIS A 369 5.44 -5.07 11.43
C HIS A 369 4.69 -5.50 12.69
N GLY A 370 3.38 -5.74 12.57
CA GLY A 370 2.55 -6.24 13.65
C GLY A 370 2.82 -7.72 13.94
N ASP A 371 2.88 -8.09 15.21
CA ASP A 371 3.10 -9.49 15.61
C ASP A 371 1.86 -10.37 15.41
N MET A 372 0.69 -9.79 15.11
CA MET A 372 -0.56 -10.48 14.81
C MET A 372 -0.92 -10.49 13.33
N ASP A 373 0.00 -10.07 12.44
CA ASP A 373 -0.27 -10.11 11.00
C ASP A 373 -0.53 -11.55 10.54
N ALA A 374 -1.76 -11.79 10.09
CA ALA A 374 -2.21 -13.06 9.54
C ALA A 374 -2.30 -13.05 8.00
N LEU A 375 -1.83 -11.98 7.34
CA LEU A 375 -1.70 -11.89 5.89
C LEU A 375 -0.27 -12.15 5.45
N LEU A 376 0.67 -11.42 6.04
CA LEU A 376 2.11 -11.51 5.82
C LEU A 376 2.76 -11.90 7.15
N PRO A 377 2.87 -13.20 7.49
CA PRO A 377 3.42 -13.59 8.77
C PRO A 377 4.84 -13.04 8.94
N LYS A 378 5.03 -12.25 10.01
CA LYS A 378 6.26 -11.50 10.30
C LYS A 378 7.53 -12.37 10.19
N ALA A 379 7.46 -13.61 10.67
CA ALA A 379 8.58 -14.55 10.67
C ALA A 379 9.00 -14.98 9.24
N ALA A 380 8.08 -14.94 8.27
CA ALA A 380 8.33 -15.26 6.87
C ALA A 380 8.49 -14.02 5.98
N ASP A 381 8.35 -12.81 6.52
CA ASP A 381 8.44 -11.54 5.81
C ASP A 381 9.50 -10.63 6.42
N SER A 382 9.13 -9.66 7.27
CA SER A 382 10.05 -8.61 7.73
C SER A 382 11.22 -9.13 8.55
N ASP A 383 11.06 -10.22 9.32
CA ASP A 383 12.20 -10.86 10.01
C ASP A 383 13.23 -11.41 9.02
N VAL A 384 12.77 -11.92 7.88
CA VAL A 384 13.67 -12.39 6.82
C VAL A 384 14.34 -11.20 6.13
N TYR A 385 13.55 -10.16 5.80
CA TYR A 385 14.09 -9.00 5.13
C TYR A 385 15.14 -8.25 5.97
N ALA A 386 14.92 -8.12 7.28
CA ALA A 386 15.91 -7.56 8.21
C ALA A 386 17.22 -8.35 8.18
N ARG A 387 17.15 -9.70 8.26
CA ARG A 387 18.34 -10.55 8.14
C ARG A 387 19.03 -10.41 6.77
N MET A 388 18.28 -10.22 5.69
CA MET A 388 18.86 -9.99 4.35
C MET A 388 19.63 -8.66 4.32
N ILE A 389 19.10 -7.58 4.93
CA ILE A 389 19.77 -6.28 5.05
C ILE A 389 21.08 -6.43 5.85
N ASP A 390 21.02 -7.11 6.99
CA ASP A 390 22.21 -7.36 7.83
C ASP A 390 23.27 -8.16 7.11
N ALA A 391 22.88 -9.21 6.39
CA ALA A 391 23.77 -10.03 5.58
C ALA A 391 24.46 -9.24 4.44
N ARG A 392 23.92 -8.09 4.06
CA ARG A 392 24.52 -7.15 3.10
C ARG A 392 25.37 -6.06 3.76
N GLY A 393 25.52 -6.08 5.08
CA GLY A 393 26.24 -5.05 5.83
C GLY A 393 25.50 -3.69 5.82
N ARG A 394 24.17 -3.70 5.68
CA ARG A 394 23.35 -2.48 5.62
C ARG A 394 22.53 -2.22 6.90
N GLY A 395 22.71 -3.01 7.97
CA GLY A 395 22.01 -2.86 9.23
C GLY A 395 22.10 -1.45 9.83
N GLY A 396 23.21 -0.74 9.60
CA GLY A 396 23.35 0.66 10.02
C GLY A 396 22.37 1.64 9.36
N LEU A 397 21.75 1.26 8.24
CA LEU A 397 20.72 2.01 7.53
C LEU A 397 19.31 1.52 7.84
N HIS A 398 19.14 0.54 8.72
CA HIS A 398 17.84 -0.07 9.01
C HIS A 398 17.46 0.07 10.48
N ARG A 399 16.16 0.28 10.72
CA ARG A 399 15.52 0.09 12.03
C ARG A 399 14.26 -0.73 11.82
N TYR A 400 14.06 -1.68 12.73
CA TYR A 400 12.93 -2.61 12.65
C TYR A 400 12.17 -2.64 13.98
N TYR A 401 10.88 -2.30 13.92
CA TYR A 401 9.99 -2.30 15.09
C TYR A 401 8.87 -3.31 14.91
N THR A 402 8.80 -4.28 15.82
CA THR A 402 7.63 -5.15 15.94
C THR A 402 6.58 -4.43 16.77
N ILE A 403 5.35 -4.31 16.25
CA ILE A 403 4.24 -3.65 16.96
C ILE A 403 3.40 -4.73 17.65
N ALA A 404 3.46 -4.79 18.98
CA ALA A 404 2.69 -5.75 19.75
C ALA A 404 1.19 -5.51 19.61
N GLY A 405 0.43 -6.55 19.22
CA GLY A 405 -0.99 -6.47 18.90
C GLY A 405 -1.31 -5.84 17.55
N GLY A 406 -0.30 -5.50 16.74
CA GLY A 406 -0.49 -4.98 15.38
C GLY A 406 -0.92 -6.09 14.42
N THR A 407 -1.77 -5.76 13.46
CA THR A 407 -2.19 -6.62 12.35
C THR A 407 -2.04 -5.86 11.05
N HIS A 408 -2.09 -6.55 9.92
CA HIS A 408 -1.72 -6.04 8.58
C HIS A 408 -2.26 -4.63 8.26
N VAL A 409 -3.49 -4.35 8.66
CA VAL A 409 -4.13 -3.04 8.56
C VAL A 409 -4.98 -2.78 9.79
N ASP A 410 -5.24 -1.52 10.13
CA ASP A 410 -5.85 -1.15 11.41
C ASP A 410 -7.37 -1.35 11.49
N GLY A 411 -8.03 -1.65 10.36
CA GLY A 411 -9.50 -1.74 10.33
C GLY A 411 -10.12 -2.82 11.21
N LEU A 412 -9.37 -3.87 11.57
CA LEU A 412 -9.84 -4.90 12.49
C LEU A 412 -9.77 -4.51 13.97
N TYR A 413 -9.08 -3.40 14.30
CA TYR A 413 -9.01 -2.89 15.66
C TYR A 413 -10.40 -2.62 16.26
N ASP A 414 -11.30 -2.02 15.49
CA ASP A 414 -12.65 -1.69 15.97
C ASP A 414 -13.48 -2.93 16.38
N THR A 415 -13.14 -4.08 15.81
CA THR A 415 -13.77 -5.36 16.16
C THR A 415 -13.11 -6.04 17.36
N TYR A 416 -11.81 -5.86 17.53
CA TYR A 416 -11.02 -6.53 18.56
C TYR A 416 -10.12 -5.57 19.37
N PRO A 417 -10.65 -4.48 19.96
CA PRO A 417 -9.84 -3.44 20.60
C PRO A 417 -9.02 -3.95 21.79
N GLU A 418 -9.51 -4.99 22.50
CA GLU A 418 -8.81 -5.59 23.62
C GLU A 418 -7.54 -6.35 23.20
N ARG A 419 -7.55 -6.90 21.98
CA ARG A 419 -6.50 -7.80 21.49
C ARG A 419 -5.56 -7.12 20.51
N LEU A 420 -6.03 -6.14 19.76
CA LEU A 420 -5.29 -5.47 18.69
C LEU A 420 -4.83 -4.08 19.11
N ARG A 421 -3.91 -3.56 18.34
CA ARG A 421 -3.40 -2.19 18.39
C ARG A 421 -3.24 -1.64 16.98
N PRO A 422 -3.68 -0.42 16.68
CA PRO A 422 -3.39 0.23 15.40
C PRO A 422 -1.89 0.49 15.21
N ILE A 423 -1.39 0.22 14.01
CA ILE A 423 0.01 0.49 13.62
C ILE A 423 0.19 1.92 13.12
N LEU A 424 -0.85 2.53 12.55
CA LEU A 424 -0.77 3.87 11.97
C LEU A 424 -0.14 4.94 12.88
N PRO A 425 -0.46 5.06 14.17
CA PRO A 425 0.22 6.05 15.01
C PRO A 425 1.73 5.78 15.15
N CYS A 426 2.14 4.50 15.16
CA CYS A 426 3.56 4.13 15.19
C CYS A 426 4.23 4.43 13.83
N PHE A 427 3.53 4.23 12.72
CA PHE A 427 4.00 4.59 11.38
C PHE A 427 4.24 6.11 11.26
N ARG A 428 3.33 6.93 11.80
CA ARG A 428 3.48 8.39 11.86
C ARG A 428 4.71 8.79 12.68
N SER A 429 4.90 8.18 13.84
CA SER A 429 6.10 8.40 14.67
C SER A 429 7.39 7.91 14.00
N ALA A 430 7.32 6.81 13.23
CA ALA A 430 8.44 6.32 12.46
C ALA A 430 8.83 7.28 11.33
N PHE A 431 7.85 7.91 10.69
CA PHE A 431 8.12 8.94 9.68
C PHE A 431 8.81 10.17 10.30
N ASP A 432 8.32 10.64 11.45
CA ASP A 432 8.96 11.74 12.18
C ASP A 432 10.38 11.38 12.61
N ALA A 433 10.62 10.15 13.07
CA ALA A 433 11.94 9.66 13.44
C ALA A 433 12.86 9.49 12.21
N LEU A 434 12.34 9.05 11.07
CA LEU A 434 13.09 8.96 9.80
C LEU A 434 13.56 10.35 9.36
N THR A 435 12.69 11.36 9.39
CA THR A 435 13.07 12.73 9.00
C THR A 435 14.12 13.30 9.92
N ALA A 436 14.02 13.10 11.24
CA ALA A 436 15.05 13.47 12.19
C ALA A 436 16.40 12.76 11.93
N TRP A 437 16.32 11.47 11.58
CA TRP A 437 17.53 10.70 11.23
C TRP A 437 18.22 11.25 9.98
N VAL A 438 17.46 11.48 8.92
CA VAL A 438 17.99 11.95 7.63
C VAL A 438 18.45 13.41 7.67
N GLU A 439 17.71 14.28 8.35
CA GLU A 439 17.92 15.73 8.28
C GLU A 439 18.79 16.28 9.42
N GLN A 440 18.80 15.60 10.56
CA GLN A 440 19.50 16.05 11.78
C GLN A 440 20.58 15.06 12.24
N GLY A 441 20.66 13.86 11.60
CA GLY A 441 21.59 12.81 12.02
C GLY A 441 21.16 12.10 13.32
N THR A 442 19.95 12.35 13.83
CA THR A 442 19.44 11.73 15.06
C THR A 442 18.89 10.35 14.76
N ALA A 443 19.70 9.30 14.99
CA ALA A 443 19.26 7.93 14.72
C ALA A 443 18.08 7.54 15.62
N PRO A 444 17.06 6.84 15.07
CA PRO A 444 15.96 6.29 15.85
C PRO A 444 16.48 5.27 16.89
N PRO A 445 15.67 4.93 17.92
CA PRO A 445 16.00 3.85 18.85
C PRO A 445 16.40 2.56 18.13
N ALA A 446 17.18 1.71 18.80
CA ALA A 446 17.53 0.40 18.26
C ALA A 446 16.27 -0.47 18.08
N ASP A 447 16.37 -1.51 17.25
CA ASP A 447 15.30 -2.47 16.97
C ASP A 447 14.71 -3.07 18.25
N HIS A 448 13.41 -3.05 18.38
CA HIS A 448 12.70 -3.62 19.52
C HIS A 448 11.21 -3.83 19.23
N THR A 449 10.53 -4.51 20.16
CA THR A 449 9.07 -4.60 20.18
C THR A 449 8.50 -3.35 20.86
N VAL A 450 7.58 -2.68 20.19
CA VAL A 450 6.81 -1.55 20.73
C VAL A 450 5.55 -2.10 21.39
N ASP A 451 5.54 -2.16 22.71
CA ASP A 451 4.44 -2.72 23.47
C ASP A 451 3.16 -1.86 23.35
N LYS A 452 1.99 -2.53 23.42
CA LYS A 452 0.71 -1.82 23.55
C LYS A 452 0.69 -1.14 24.93
N PRO A 453 0.51 0.20 24.99
CA PRO A 453 0.44 0.88 26.28
C PRO A 453 -0.81 0.43 27.05
N ALA A 454 -0.71 0.38 28.38
CA ALA A 454 -1.82 0.01 29.26
C ALA A 454 -2.95 1.07 29.19
N ASP A 455 -2.58 2.32 29.05
CA ASP A 455 -3.47 3.48 29.03
C ASP A 455 -3.14 4.42 27.88
N GLY A 456 -4.10 5.27 27.49
CA GLY A 456 -3.91 6.33 26.52
C GLY A 456 -4.61 6.12 25.18
N ASP A 457 -4.40 7.06 24.27
CA ASP A 457 -5.01 7.08 22.93
C ASP A 457 -4.20 6.23 21.95
N VAL A 458 -4.36 4.90 22.02
CA VAL A 458 -3.64 3.96 21.15
C VAL A 458 -3.96 4.13 19.66
N VAL A 459 -5.07 4.81 19.34
CA VAL A 459 -5.48 5.06 17.94
C VAL A 459 -4.71 6.23 17.33
N ASN A 460 -4.26 7.19 18.14
CA ASN A 460 -3.62 8.40 17.63
C ASN A 460 -2.22 8.69 18.20
N ALA A 461 -1.74 7.88 19.15
CA ALA A 461 -0.43 8.07 19.76
C ALA A 461 0.41 6.78 19.79
N CYS A 462 1.69 6.93 19.50
CA CYS A 462 2.69 5.86 19.63
C CYS A 462 4.05 6.48 19.93
N ALA A 463 4.75 5.94 20.92
CA ALA A 463 6.14 6.24 21.18
C ALA A 463 7.00 5.07 20.69
N LEU A 464 7.92 5.32 19.76
CA LEU A 464 8.89 4.31 19.30
C LEU A 464 10.03 4.10 20.30
N GLY A 465 10.30 5.05 21.21
CA GLY A 465 11.20 4.88 22.31
C GLY A 465 10.45 4.17 23.45
N GLY A 466 10.92 3.01 23.89
CA GLY A 466 10.39 2.39 25.09
C GLY A 466 10.52 3.33 26.28
N THR A 467 9.55 3.36 27.18
CA THR A 467 9.67 3.94 28.53
C THR A 467 10.66 3.15 29.39
N GLY A 468 11.78 2.73 28.80
CA GLY A 468 12.89 2.08 29.47
C GLY A 468 13.74 3.14 30.12
N ALA A 469 13.67 3.25 31.44
CA ALA A 469 14.67 3.94 32.23
C ALA A 469 16.06 3.57 31.71
N ALA A 470 16.88 4.58 31.47
CA ALA A 470 18.30 4.37 31.23
C ALA A 470 18.81 3.38 32.28
N ARG A 471 19.24 2.21 31.83
CA ARG A 471 20.00 1.32 32.71
C ARG A 471 21.33 2.01 33.00
N PRO A 472 21.74 2.05 34.28
CA PRO A 472 22.96 2.71 34.70
C PRO A 472 24.21 2.10 34.05
#